data_af50966f03d374b089ece526c6e1b776
#
_entry.id   af50966f03d374b089ece526c6e1b776
#
_cell.length_a   1.000
_cell.length_b   1.000
_cell.length_c   1.000
_cell.angle_alpha   90.00
_cell.angle_beta   90.00
_cell.angle_gamma   90.00
#
_symmetry.space_group_name_H-M   'P 1'
#
loop_
_entity.id
_entity.type
_entity.pdbx_description
1 polymer ?
#
loop_
_entity_poly.entity_id
_entity_poly.type
_entity_poly.pdbx_seq_one_letter_code
_entity_poly.pdbx_strand_id
1 'polypeptide(L)'
;MEIRIRKARLDDAEAIAQLSKDLGYEPHKDEIVRKLQKFELSPGEVIFVAEYEKVVGWMHISLVEPLESDPFAEIRGIVVAEEYRRKGIGTKLIQSAEEWTRRKNCKKIRIRTNMKREDTRKYYRNLNFTSIKLQEVFEKKI
;
A
#
# COMPACT_ATOMS: atom_id res chain seq x y z
N MET A 1 -6.55 6.06 -21.29
CA MET A 1 -6.64 4.97 -20.30
C MET A 1 -7.29 5.50 -19.02
N GLU A 2 -8.40 4.96 -18.66
CA GLU A 2 -9.13 5.37 -17.47
C GLU A 2 -8.89 4.40 -16.33
N ILE A 3 -8.22 4.85 -15.28
CA ILE A 3 -7.88 4.04 -14.11
C ILE A 3 -8.87 4.37 -12.99
N ARG A 4 -9.50 3.33 -12.45
CA ARG A 4 -10.42 3.47 -11.32
C ARG A 4 -9.73 2.94 -10.05
N ILE A 5 -9.70 3.77 -9.01
CA ILE A 5 -9.22 3.35 -7.69
C ILE A 5 -10.45 3.07 -6.83
N ARG A 6 -10.48 1.90 -6.20
CA ARG A 6 -11.59 1.50 -5.34
C ARG A 6 -11.10 0.59 -4.22
N LYS A 7 -11.93 0.37 -3.22
CA LYS A 7 -11.62 -0.59 -2.16
C LYS A 7 -11.63 -2.01 -2.74
N ALA A 8 -10.72 -2.85 -2.25
CA ALA A 8 -10.66 -4.25 -2.65
C ALA A 8 -11.92 -5.02 -2.21
N ARG A 9 -12.30 -5.98 -3.02
CA ARG A 9 -13.38 -6.94 -2.73
C ARG A 9 -12.76 -8.34 -2.63
N LEU A 10 -13.51 -9.28 -2.08
CA LEU A 10 -13.01 -10.65 -1.92
C LEU A 10 -12.63 -11.30 -3.25
N ASP A 11 -13.34 -10.97 -4.33
CA ASP A 11 -13.03 -11.53 -5.65
C ASP A 11 -11.78 -10.91 -6.31
N ASP A 12 -11.15 -9.91 -5.67
CA ASP A 12 -9.87 -9.38 -6.12
C ASP A 12 -8.68 -10.20 -5.59
N ALA A 13 -8.92 -11.16 -4.71
CA ALA A 13 -7.86 -11.87 -3.99
C ALA A 13 -6.85 -12.57 -4.92
N GLU A 14 -7.32 -13.18 -6.01
CA GLU A 14 -6.43 -13.86 -6.94
C GLU A 14 -5.49 -12.88 -7.65
N ALA A 15 -6.02 -11.75 -8.11
CA ALA A 15 -5.23 -10.72 -8.75
C ALA A 15 -4.21 -10.12 -7.79
N ILE A 16 -4.61 -9.86 -6.53
CA ILE A 16 -3.70 -9.35 -5.49
C ILE A 16 -2.57 -10.36 -5.25
N ALA A 17 -2.90 -11.65 -5.13
CA ALA A 17 -1.90 -12.69 -4.93
C ALA A 17 -0.89 -12.73 -6.09
N GLN A 18 -1.37 -12.65 -7.32
CA GLN A 18 -0.50 -12.66 -8.50
C GLN A 18 0.43 -11.44 -8.54
N LEU A 19 -0.11 -10.25 -8.28
CA LEU A 19 0.68 -9.02 -8.26
C LEU A 19 1.71 -9.02 -7.12
N SER A 20 1.44 -9.70 -6.02
CA SER A 20 2.33 -9.74 -4.85
C SER A 20 3.65 -10.46 -5.13
N LYS A 21 3.74 -11.23 -6.19
CA LYS A 21 4.98 -11.90 -6.60
C LYS A 21 6.08 -10.88 -6.90
N ASP A 22 5.72 -9.71 -7.40
CA ASP A 22 6.67 -8.63 -7.70
C ASP A 22 7.35 -8.09 -6.43
N LEU A 23 6.75 -8.31 -5.26
CA LEU A 23 7.31 -7.92 -3.97
C LEU A 23 8.14 -9.05 -3.33
N GLY A 24 8.29 -10.19 -4.02
CA GLY A 24 9.02 -11.33 -3.50
C GLY A 24 8.19 -12.27 -2.63
N TYR A 25 6.87 -12.15 -2.64
CA TYR A 25 5.96 -13.00 -1.88
C TYR A 25 5.11 -13.86 -2.81
N GLU A 26 4.70 -15.01 -2.33
CA GLU A 26 3.80 -15.90 -3.07
C GLU A 26 2.62 -16.30 -2.17
N PRO A 27 1.78 -15.33 -1.76
CA PRO A 27 0.65 -15.63 -0.90
C PRO A 27 -0.38 -16.46 -1.67
N HIS A 28 -1.01 -17.40 -0.98
CA HIS A 28 -2.10 -18.15 -1.54
C HIS A 28 -3.36 -17.27 -1.56
N LYS A 29 -4.19 -17.46 -2.58
CA LYS A 29 -5.46 -16.72 -2.71
C LYS A 29 -6.29 -16.76 -1.42
N ASP A 30 -6.39 -17.93 -0.78
CA ASP A 30 -7.21 -18.10 0.43
C ASP A 30 -6.68 -17.28 1.60
N GLU A 31 -5.38 -17.08 1.70
CA GLU A 31 -4.78 -16.22 2.72
C GLU A 31 -5.16 -14.77 2.50
N ILE A 32 -5.17 -14.32 1.24
CA ILE A 32 -5.59 -12.96 0.90
C ILE A 32 -7.08 -12.76 1.23
N VAL A 33 -7.93 -13.73 0.87
CA VAL A 33 -9.36 -13.67 1.21
C VAL A 33 -9.55 -13.50 2.72
N ARG A 34 -8.87 -14.31 3.52
CA ARG A 34 -8.96 -14.24 4.98
C ARG A 34 -8.55 -12.87 5.51
N LYS A 35 -7.46 -12.32 4.98
CA LYS A 35 -6.98 -10.98 5.39
C LYS A 35 -7.94 -9.88 4.96
N LEU A 36 -8.49 -9.95 3.75
CA LEU A 36 -9.46 -8.96 3.28
C LEU A 36 -10.72 -8.98 4.17
N GLN A 37 -11.18 -10.15 4.58
CA GLN A 37 -12.32 -10.27 5.50
C GLN A 37 -12.00 -9.62 6.85
N LYS A 38 -10.81 -9.89 7.39
CA LYS A 38 -10.36 -9.31 8.65
C LYS A 38 -10.25 -7.78 8.57
N PHE A 39 -9.66 -7.26 7.51
CA PHE A 39 -9.44 -5.83 7.35
C PHE A 39 -10.74 -5.07 7.12
N GLU A 40 -11.73 -5.69 6.50
CA GLU A 40 -13.05 -5.10 6.32
C GLU A 40 -13.70 -4.71 7.65
N LEU A 41 -13.41 -5.48 8.70
CA LEU A 41 -13.92 -5.24 10.05
C LEU A 41 -13.02 -4.34 10.90
N SER A 42 -11.90 -3.88 10.34
CA SER A 42 -10.90 -3.10 11.06
C SER A 42 -10.89 -1.66 10.54
N PRO A 43 -11.39 -0.68 11.30
CA PRO A 43 -11.46 0.71 10.83
C PRO A 43 -10.11 1.33 10.47
N GLY A 44 -9.03 0.80 11.03
CA GLY A 44 -7.68 1.29 10.77
C GLY A 44 -6.95 0.62 9.60
N GLU A 45 -7.65 -0.20 8.81
CA GLU A 45 -7.05 -0.91 7.68
C GLU A 45 -7.87 -0.67 6.42
N VAL A 46 -7.18 -0.52 5.29
CA VAL A 46 -7.85 -0.48 3.99
C VAL A 46 -6.93 -1.00 2.90
N ILE A 47 -7.51 -1.70 1.94
CA ILE A 47 -6.83 -2.13 0.73
C ILE A 47 -7.51 -1.44 -0.44
N PHE A 48 -6.74 -0.73 -1.25
CA PHE A 48 -7.21 -0.16 -2.51
C PHE A 48 -6.68 -0.98 -3.68
N VAL A 49 -7.47 -1.08 -4.72
CA VAL A 49 -7.02 -1.65 -6.00
C VAL A 49 -7.16 -0.61 -7.10
N ALA A 50 -6.27 -0.70 -8.07
CA ALA A 50 -6.36 0.07 -9.30
C ALA A 50 -6.89 -0.85 -10.39
N GLU A 51 -7.95 -0.43 -11.06
CA GLU A 51 -8.64 -1.23 -12.06
C GLU A 51 -8.62 -0.55 -13.42
N TYR A 52 -8.18 -1.29 -14.44
CA TYR A 52 -8.29 -0.94 -15.85
C TYR A 52 -8.60 -2.24 -16.59
N GLU A 53 -9.89 -2.49 -16.87
CA GLU A 53 -10.40 -3.76 -17.42
C GLU A 53 -10.19 -4.95 -16.45
N LYS A 54 -9.12 -4.94 -15.68
CA LYS A 54 -8.78 -5.89 -14.63
C LYS A 54 -8.00 -5.17 -13.53
N VAL A 55 -7.78 -5.82 -12.42
CA VAL A 55 -6.95 -5.26 -11.34
C VAL A 55 -5.50 -5.25 -11.80
N VAL A 56 -4.91 -4.06 -11.86
CA VAL A 56 -3.52 -3.84 -12.32
C VAL A 56 -2.61 -3.31 -11.21
N GLY A 57 -3.13 -3.09 -10.02
CA GLY A 57 -2.33 -2.65 -8.87
C GLY A 57 -3.14 -2.75 -7.60
N TRP A 58 -2.42 -2.74 -6.46
CA TRP A 58 -3.06 -2.70 -5.14
C TRP A 58 -2.18 -1.95 -4.15
N MET A 59 -2.78 -1.51 -3.05
CA MET A 59 -2.07 -0.86 -1.97
C MET A 59 -2.76 -1.19 -0.65
N HIS A 60 -1.96 -1.49 0.37
CA HIS A 60 -2.42 -1.69 1.73
C HIS A 60 -1.96 -0.53 2.60
N ILE A 61 -2.87 0.11 3.32
CA ILE A 61 -2.55 1.19 4.23
C ILE A 61 -3.21 0.94 5.59
N SER A 62 -2.48 1.22 6.67
CA SER A 62 -2.90 1.01 8.05
C SER A 62 -2.71 2.28 8.87
N LEU A 63 -3.57 2.49 9.86
CA LEU A 63 -3.32 3.49 10.90
C LEU A 63 -2.42 2.86 11.96
N VAL A 64 -1.40 3.61 12.35
CA VAL A 64 -0.48 3.22 13.43
C VAL A 64 -0.62 4.28 14.52
N GLU A 65 -0.87 3.83 15.75
CA GLU A 65 -1.08 4.72 16.88
C GLU A 65 -0.09 4.37 17.99
N PRO A 66 1.15 4.93 17.94
CA PRO A 66 2.13 4.67 18.98
C PRO A 66 1.67 5.27 20.31
N LEU A 67 2.07 4.64 21.41
CA LEU A 67 1.73 5.13 22.75
C LEU A 67 2.31 6.52 23.03
N GLU A 68 3.53 6.77 22.54
CA GLU A 68 4.32 7.95 22.92
C GLU A 68 4.34 9.07 21.86
N SER A 69 3.70 8.87 20.72
CA SER A 69 3.75 9.85 19.63
C SER A 69 2.42 9.93 18.86
N ASP A 70 2.32 10.92 17.98
CA ASP A 70 1.12 11.10 17.17
C ASP A 70 0.87 9.93 16.22
N PRO A 71 -0.39 9.62 15.94
CA PRO A 71 -0.71 8.58 14.96
C PRO A 71 -0.28 8.98 13.56
N PHE A 72 -0.03 7.98 12.74
CA PHE A 72 0.26 8.16 11.32
C PHE A 72 -0.34 7.01 10.53
N ALA A 73 -0.61 7.25 9.25
CA ALA A 73 -0.96 6.19 8.34
C ALA A 73 0.32 5.61 7.74
N GLU A 74 0.38 4.32 7.54
CA GLU A 74 1.54 3.67 6.94
C GLU A 74 1.11 2.85 5.72
N ILE A 75 1.75 3.11 4.60
CA ILE A 75 1.60 2.28 3.41
C ILE A 75 2.40 1.02 3.66
N ARG A 76 1.68 -0.12 3.81
CA ARG A 76 2.28 -1.42 4.14
C ARG A 76 2.80 -2.14 2.91
N GLY A 77 2.19 -1.89 1.78
CA GLY A 77 2.58 -2.46 0.51
C GLY A 77 1.90 -1.73 -0.63
N ILE A 78 2.59 -1.64 -1.75
CA ILE A 78 2.06 -1.05 -2.97
C ILE A 78 2.73 -1.74 -4.15
N VAL A 79 1.94 -2.14 -5.12
CA VAL A 79 2.47 -2.76 -6.34
C VAL A 79 1.59 -2.39 -7.53
N VAL A 80 2.24 -2.15 -8.67
CA VAL A 80 1.57 -1.93 -9.96
C VAL A 80 2.17 -2.94 -10.93
N ALA A 81 1.33 -3.60 -11.72
CA ALA A 81 1.76 -4.55 -12.74
C ALA A 81 2.79 -3.90 -13.66
N GLU A 82 3.83 -4.65 -14.01
CA GLU A 82 4.98 -4.14 -14.77
C GLU A 82 4.57 -3.42 -16.05
N GLU A 83 3.67 -4.01 -16.84
CA GLU A 83 3.22 -3.44 -18.11
C GLU A 83 2.37 -2.18 -17.96
N TYR A 84 1.96 -1.85 -16.73
CA TYR A 84 1.16 -0.65 -16.42
C TYR A 84 1.94 0.40 -15.63
N ARG A 85 3.23 0.19 -15.41
CA ARG A 85 4.08 1.16 -14.70
C ARG A 85 4.34 2.41 -15.54
N ARG A 86 4.73 3.49 -14.87
CA ARG A 86 5.03 4.80 -15.49
C ARG A 86 3.82 5.43 -16.17
N LYS A 87 2.62 5.10 -15.71
CA LYS A 87 1.35 5.65 -16.21
C LYS A 87 0.58 6.41 -15.12
N GLY A 88 1.24 6.68 -14.00
CA GLY A 88 0.63 7.44 -12.90
C GLY A 88 -0.29 6.63 -11.99
N ILE A 89 -0.34 5.32 -12.12
CA ILE A 89 -1.22 4.47 -11.31
C ILE A 89 -0.79 4.47 -9.84
N GLY A 90 0.50 4.33 -9.58
CA GLY A 90 1.04 4.41 -8.22
C GLY A 90 0.70 5.73 -7.55
N THR A 91 0.82 6.82 -8.28
CA THR A 91 0.46 8.16 -7.79
C THR A 91 -1.02 8.25 -7.44
N LYS A 92 -1.90 7.68 -8.26
CA LYS A 92 -3.34 7.65 -7.98
C LYS A 92 -3.66 6.84 -6.72
N LEU A 93 -2.98 5.71 -6.52
CA LEU A 93 -3.12 4.91 -5.31
C LEU A 93 -2.68 5.72 -4.08
N ILE A 94 -1.54 6.42 -4.17
CA ILE A 94 -1.04 7.24 -3.06
C ILE A 94 -2.00 8.39 -2.76
N GLN A 95 -2.57 9.04 -3.78
CA GLN A 95 -3.58 10.08 -3.59
C GLN A 95 -4.80 9.54 -2.84
N SER A 96 -5.23 8.32 -3.15
CA SER A 96 -6.34 7.67 -2.43
C SER A 96 -5.96 7.40 -0.97
N ALA A 97 -4.71 7.02 -0.71
CA ALA A 97 -4.19 6.85 0.64
C ALA A 97 -4.19 8.16 1.41
N GLU A 98 -3.76 9.24 0.79
CA GLU A 98 -3.75 10.57 1.41
C GLU A 98 -5.15 11.02 1.79
N GLU A 99 -6.12 10.85 0.89
CA GLU A 99 -7.51 11.19 1.14
C GLU A 99 -8.11 10.36 2.28
N TRP A 100 -7.86 9.06 2.29
CA TRP A 100 -8.29 8.17 3.36
C TRP A 100 -7.68 8.58 4.71
N THR A 101 -6.40 8.93 4.71
CA THR A 101 -5.68 9.40 5.90
C THR A 101 -6.32 10.67 6.47
N ARG A 102 -6.68 11.63 5.60
CA ARG A 102 -7.37 12.86 6.02
C ARG A 102 -8.74 12.55 6.63
N ARG A 103 -9.49 11.63 6.03
CA ARG A 103 -10.81 11.23 6.54
C ARG A 103 -10.72 10.57 7.90
N LYS A 104 -9.59 9.95 8.22
CA LYS A 104 -9.32 9.35 9.54
C LYS A 104 -8.77 10.38 10.55
N ASN A 105 -8.78 11.67 10.20
CA ASN A 105 -8.23 12.75 11.03
C ASN A 105 -6.75 12.53 11.37
N CYS A 106 -6.02 11.88 10.49
CA CYS A 106 -4.60 11.67 10.63
C CYS A 106 -3.85 12.61 9.69
N LYS A 107 -2.74 13.17 10.14
CA LYS A 107 -2.04 14.24 9.43
C LYS A 107 -0.71 13.80 8.80
N LYS A 108 -0.34 12.55 8.99
CA LYS A 108 0.94 12.04 8.51
C LYS A 108 0.73 10.71 7.80
N ILE A 109 1.49 10.52 6.74
CA ILE A 109 1.53 9.25 6.02
C ILE A 109 2.99 8.88 5.83
N ARG A 110 3.32 7.63 6.13
CA ARG A 110 4.67 7.10 6.01
C ARG A 110 4.72 5.94 5.02
N ILE A 111 5.87 5.80 4.38
CA ILE A 111 6.19 4.63 3.59
C ILE A 111 7.64 4.25 3.87
N ARG A 112 7.91 2.95 3.92
CA ARG A 112 9.26 2.42 4.11
C ARG A 112 9.78 1.94 2.76
N THR A 113 11.00 2.35 2.42
CA THR A 113 11.64 1.94 1.17
C THR A 113 12.96 1.28 1.47
N ASN A 114 13.37 0.36 0.59
CA ASN A 114 14.70 -0.21 0.64
C ASN A 114 15.72 0.87 0.24
N MET A 115 16.74 1.07 1.04
CA MET A 115 17.76 2.10 0.79
C MET A 115 18.49 1.93 -0.53
N LYS A 116 18.53 0.71 -1.07
CA LYS A 116 19.20 0.43 -2.34
C LYS A 116 18.41 0.89 -3.56
N ARG A 117 17.14 1.28 -3.38
CA ARG A 117 16.25 1.72 -4.47
C ARG A 117 16.24 3.24 -4.57
N GLU A 118 17.26 3.80 -5.17
CA GLU A 118 17.37 5.24 -5.33
C GLU A 118 16.26 5.85 -6.18
N ASP A 119 15.84 5.17 -7.25
CA ASP A 119 14.74 5.62 -8.11
C ASP A 119 13.44 5.74 -7.33
N THR A 120 13.17 4.78 -6.46
CA THR A 120 11.98 4.76 -5.62
C THR A 120 12.00 5.92 -4.63
N ARG A 121 13.16 6.21 -4.04
CA ARG A 121 13.32 7.35 -3.12
C ARG A 121 13.05 8.67 -3.82
N LYS A 122 13.58 8.83 -5.03
CA LYS A 122 13.35 10.02 -5.84
C LYS A 122 11.88 10.19 -6.18
N TYR A 123 11.21 9.10 -6.53
CA TYR A 123 9.78 9.10 -6.82
C TYR A 123 8.97 9.64 -5.62
N TYR A 124 9.24 9.14 -4.41
CA TYR A 124 8.52 9.60 -3.23
C TYR A 124 8.84 11.05 -2.87
N ARG A 125 10.09 11.48 -3.03
CA ARG A 125 10.44 12.90 -2.84
C ARG A 125 9.65 13.80 -3.78
N ASN A 126 9.46 13.38 -5.02
CA ASN A 126 8.68 14.13 -6.00
C ASN A 126 7.20 14.21 -5.63
N LEU A 127 6.71 13.30 -4.78
CA LEU A 127 5.36 13.33 -4.23
C LEU A 127 5.29 14.03 -2.86
N ASN A 128 6.33 14.80 -2.52
CA ASN A 128 6.44 15.57 -1.28
C ASN A 128 6.62 14.75 0.00
N PHE A 129 7.09 13.51 -0.14
CA PHE A 129 7.57 12.75 1.02
C PHE A 129 8.96 13.24 1.40
N THR A 130 9.21 13.35 2.69
CA THR A 130 10.51 13.75 3.25
C THR A 130 11.08 12.58 4.04
N SER A 131 12.37 12.28 3.84
CA SER A 131 13.04 11.26 4.65
C SER A 131 13.16 11.74 6.09
N ILE A 132 12.55 11.01 7.03
CA ILE A 132 12.55 11.38 8.44
C ILE A 132 13.56 10.62 9.28
N LYS A 133 13.92 9.41 8.85
CA LYS A 133 14.90 8.58 9.58
C LYS A 133 15.28 7.35 8.78
N LEU A 134 16.41 6.76 9.15
CA LEU A 134 16.88 5.46 8.65
C LEU A 134 16.83 4.48 9.80
N GLN A 135 16.34 3.27 9.55
CA GLN A 135 16.22 2.25 10.59
C GLN A 135 16.64 0.88 10.08
N GLU A 136 17.23 0.10 10.97
CA GLU A 136 17.43 -1.32 10.72
C GLU A 136 16.23 -2.08 11.27
N VAL A 137 15.84 -3.16 10.59
CA VAL A 137 14.78 -4.03 11.06
C VAL A 137 15.39 -5.35 11.49
N PHE A 138 15.17 -5.73 12.74
CA PHE A 138 15.63 -6.99 13.29
C PHE A 138 14.43 -7.92 13.48
N GLU A 139 14.59 -9.17 13.12
CA GLU A 139 13.56 -10.18 13.27
C GLU A 139 14.08 -11.36 14.07
N LYS A 140 13.22 -11.91 14.90
CA LYS A 140 13.52 -13.13 15.64
C LYS A 140 12.32 -14.07 15.52
N LYS A 141 12.57 -15.29 15.11
CA LYS A 141 11.53 -16.32 15.09
C LYS A 141 11.28 -16.82 16.50
N ILE A 142 10.03 -16.99 16.84
CA ILE A 142 9.59 -17.46 18.14
C ILE A 142 9.13 -18.91 18.06
#